data_6d30e74950f1e9cdcd7393b7036519f3
#
_entry.id   6d30e74950f1e9cdcd7393b7036519f3
#
_cell.length_a   1.000
_cell.length_b   1.000
_cell.length_c   1.000
_cell.angle_alpha   90.00
_cell.angle_beta   90.00
_cell.angle_gamma   90.00
#
_symmetry.space_group_name_H-M   'P 1'
#
loop_
_entity.id
_entity.type
_entity.pdbx_description
1 polymer ?
#
loop_
_entity_poly.entity_id
_entity_poly.type
_entity_poly.pdbx_seq_one_letter_code
_entity_poly.pdbx_strand_id
1 'polypeptide(L)'
;MIASRRFLLAVWCGGLFPTATALASNPLITDQFTADPTARVFNGKIYLYPSHDILSVPGKGRPGWFCMEDYHVFSSSNLTDWTDHGVIVSQTSVEWVKPASYSMWAPDCVCKNGKYYFYFPALAKEGGGFRIGVAVSDRPDGAFKAEAKPLEGVRGIDPGVFIDRDGSAYLFYSAKNLFVAKLKDNMLELDGAPTALAHLPEKGLKEGPFVFERNGIYYLTYPHVQNRTERIEYAIARSPLGPFTPAGVIMDESPTGCWTNHQSIVEFNGEWLLFYHDKDLSPDFDKARSARADRLFFNEDGTIRKVIPTLRGVGDVAATGEIQIDRYSAISPAGVTVSFIDPANPSAGWKISLAAKTAWTRFDNVDFGAGRLKSIKARSISTEGGAVEIRLDKMDGPVVGRFTINPGSIWKVISATATKIPAGVHDLIAVNAGDSAVELDWISFE
;
A
#
# COMPACT_ATOMS: atom_id res chain seq x y z
N MET A 1 15.28 -40.23 -60.88
CA MET A 1 14.69 -38.94 -60.46
C MET A 1 14.81 -38.86 -58.93
N ILE A 2 15.83 -38.14 -58.45
CA ILE A 2 16.15 -38.04 -57.01
C ILE A 2 15.59 -36.69 -56.55
N ALA A 3 14.62 -36.75 -55.62
CA ALA A 3 14.02 -35.53 -55.00
C ALA A 3 14.82 -35.14 -53.77
N SER A 4 15.47 -33.99 -53.81
CA SER A 4 16.18 -33.40 -52.68
C SER A 4 15.19 -32.66 -51.75
N ARG A 5 15.09 -33.10 -50.49
CA ARG A 5 14.42 -32.39 -49.42
C ARG A 5 15.35 -31.31 -48.87
N ARG A 6 14.96 -30.06 -48.97
CA ARG A 6 15.61 -28.95 -48.27
C ARG A 6 15.02 -28.86 -46.85
N PHE A 7 15.85 -29.02 -45.82
CA PHE A 7 15.54 -28.68 -44.43
C PHE A 7 15.70 -27.17 -44.27
N LEU A 8 14.66 -26.48 -43.88
CA LEU A 8 14.73 -25.10 -43.37
C LEU A 8 15.03 -25.18 -41.88
N LEU A 9 16.22 -24.72 -41.47
CA LEU A 9 16.52 -24.41 -40.08
C LEU A 9 15.83 -23.07 -39.74
N ALA A 10 14.84 -23.08 -38.88
CA ALA A 10 14.32 -21.88 -38.25
C ALA A 10 15.25 -21.51 -37.06
N VAL A 11 15.99 -20.43 -37.23
CA VAL A 11 16.76 -19.82 -36.13
C VAL A 11 15.77 -19.03 -35.25
N TRP A 12 15.50 -19.56 -34.08
CA TRP A 12 14.79 -18.82 -33.03
C TRP A 12 15.78 -17.80 -32.41
N CYS A 13 15.66 -16.54 -32.80
CA CYS A 13 16.23 -15.42 -32.06
C CYS A 13 15.40 -15.22 -30.80
N GLY A 14 15.79 -15.81 -29.68
CA GLY A 14 15.28 -15.48 -28.37
C GLY A 14 15.68 -14.04 -28.03
N GLY A 15 14.77 -13.10 -28.28
CA GLY A 15 14.90 -11.74 -27.76
C GLY A 15 14.84 -11.79 -26.23
N LEU A 16 15.95 -11.50 -25.58
CA LEU A 16 15.97 -11.12 -24.16
C LEU A 16 15.24 -9.77 -24.07
N PHE A 17 13.96 -9.80 -23.76
CA PHE A 17 13.27 -8.62 -23.26
C PHE A 17 13.90 -8.30 -21.88
N PRO A 18 14.40 -7.09 -21.67
CA PRO A 18 14.78 -6.69 -20.33
C PRO A 18 13.53 -6.80 -19.46
N THR A 19 13.56 -7.66 -18.46
CA THR A 19 12.57 -7.65 -17.39
C THR A 19 12.67 -6.29 -16.75
N ALA A 20 11.65 -5.45 -16.92
CA ALA A 20 11.52 -4.24 -16.14
C ALA A 20 11.57 -4.67 -14.68
N THR A 21 12.62 -4.29 -13.96
CA THR A 21 12.68 -4.47 -12.51
C THR A 21 11.51 -3.70 -11.92
N ALA A 22 10.59 -4.40 -11.26
CA ALA A 22 9.51 -3.76 -10.53
C ALA A 22 10.15 -2.79 -9.53
N LEU A 23 9.80 -1.53 -9.62
CA LEU A 23 10.24 -0.54 -8.65
C LEU A 23 9.33 -0.68 -7.43
N ALA A 24 9.91 -0.98 -6.27
CA ALA A 24 9.20 -0.91 -5.01
C ALA A 24 8.74 0.54 -4.80
N SER A 25 7.46 0.80 -4.96
CA SER A 25 6.90 2.14 -4.89
C SER A 25 5.39 2.10 -4.69
N ASN A 26 4.84 3.17 -4.15
CA ASN A 26 3.40 3.41 -4.18
C ASN A 26 2.99 4.00 -5.55
N PRO A 27 1.85 3.56 -6.11
CA PRO A 27 0.97 2.51 -5.60
C PRO A 27 1.57 1.10 -5.78
N LEU A 28 1.13 0.14 -4.95
CA LEU A 28 1.65 -1.23 -4.92
C LEU A 28 1.31 -2.02 -6.19
N ILE A 29 0.14 -1.78 -6.76
CA ILE A 29 -0.39 -2.42 -7.96
C ILE A 29 -0.64 -1.33 -8.99
N THR A 30 -0.15 -1.49 -10.20
CA THR A 30 -0.14 -0.44 -11.22
C THR A 30 -0.90 -0.79 -12.50
N ASP A 31 -1.35 -2.03 -12.65
CA ASP A 31 -2.04 -2.54 -13.84
C ASP A 31 -3.56 -2.58 -13.69
N GLN A 32 -4.07 -2.36 -12.47
CA GLN A 32 -5.49 -2.24 -12.18
C GLN A 32 -5.74 -1.35 -10.96
N PHE A 33 -6.97 -0.88 -10.79
CA PHE A 33 -7.35 -0.12 -9.60
C PHE A 33 -7.59 -1.05 -8.43
N THR A 34 -7.06 -0.67 -7.28
CA THR A 34 -7.16 -1.43 -6.03
C THR A 34 -7.49 -0.48 -4.89
N ALA A 35 -8.53 -0.78 -4.14
CA ALA A 35 -9.01 0.09 -3.08
C ALA A 35 -9.19 -0.68 -1.76
N ASP A 36 -9.45 0.01 -0.67
CA ASP A 36 -9.81 -0.58 0.62
C ASP A 36 -8.89 -1.77 0.99
N PRO A 37 -7.57 -1.59 1.00
CA PRO A 37 -6.62 -2.69 1.00
C PRO A 37 -6.56 -3.40 2.35
N THR A 38 -7.17 -4.57 2.45
CA THR A 38 -6.96 -5.45 3.61
C THR A 38 -5.75 -6.34 3.36
N ALA A 39 -4.70 -6.10 4.14
CA ALA A 39 -3.50 -6.92 4.15
C ALA A 39 -3.56 -7.95 5.30
N ARG A 40 -3.13 -9.17 5.02
CA ARG A 40 -3.02 -10.27 6.00
C ARG A 40 -1.73 -11.05 5.76
N VAL A 41 -1.15 -11.57 6.82
CA VAL A 41 0.06 -12.39 6.75
C VAL A 41 -0.30 -13.85 6.96
N PHE A 42 -0.05 -14.68 5.96
CA PHE A 42 -0.27 -16.14 6.02
C PHE A 42 0.96 -16.87 5.52
N ASN A 43 1.44 -17.83 6.28
CA ASN A 43 2.57 -18.70 5.89
C ASN A 43 3.82 -17.93 5.43
N GLY A 44 4.15 -16.82 6.09
CA GLY A 44 5.33 -16.00 5.77
C GLY A 44 5.21 -15.15 4.50
N LYS A 45 4.02 -15.02 3.93
CA LYS A 45 3.71 -14.11 2.83
C LYS A 45 2.63 -13.12 3.25
N ILE A 46 2.68 -11.94 2.67
CA ILE A 46 1.59 -10.99 2.77
C ILE A 46 0.61 -11.21 1.63
N TYR A 47 -0.67 -11.17 1.96
CA TYR A 47 -1.79 -11.24 1.02
C TYR A 47 -2.58 -9.95 1.12
N LEU A 48 -2.88 -9.36 -0.03
CA LEU A 48 -3.67 -8.14 -0.15
C LEU A 48 -5.01 -8.48 -0.81
N TYR A 49 -6.08 -8.15 -0.12
CA TYR A 49 -7.47 -8.33 -0.56
C TYR A 49 -8.12 -6.96 -0.73
N PRO A 50 -7.96 -6.31 -1.88
CA PRO A 50 -8.56 -5.02 -2.13
C PRO A 50 -9.97 -5.14 -2.69
N SER A 51 -10.74 -4.05 -2.62
CA SER A 51 -11.82 -3.80 -3.57
C SER A 51 -11.24 -3.57 -4.96
N HIS A 52 -11.85 -4.14 -5.99
CA HIS A 52 -11.45 -3.93 -7.38
C HIS A 52 -12.32 -2.84 -8.01
N ASP A 53 -11.83 -1.60 -7.96
CA ASP A 53 -12.49 -0.48 -8.62
C ASP A 53 -12.39 -0.61 -10.14
N ILE A 54 -13.48 -0.37 -10.84
CA ILE A 54 -13.52 -0.28 -12.30
C ILE A 54 -14.21 1.00 -12.72
N LEU A 55 -13.91 1.49 -13.90
CA LEU A 55 -14.58 2.68 -14.43
C LEU A 55 -16.02 2.32 -14.83
N SER A 56 -16.98 3.10 -14.34
CA SER A 56 -18.37 2.96 -14.78
C SER A 56 -18.54 3.42 -16.23
N VAL A 57 -19.23 2.61 -17.02
CA VAL A 57 -19.58 2.90 -18.41
C VAL A 57 -21.08 2.72 -18.62
N PRO A 58 -21.68 3.21 -19.73
CA PRO A 58 -23.10 2.97 -20.00
C PRO A 58 -23.48 1.48 -19.90
N GLY A 59 -24.44 1.17 -19.03
CA GLY A 59 -24.86 -0.20 -18.72
C GLY A 59 -24.05 -0.94 -17.66
N LYS A 60 -22.96 -0.35 -17.15
CA LYS A 60 -22.10 -0.95 -16.13
C LYS A 60 -21.81 0.07 -15.01
N GLY A 61 -22.51 -0.09 -13.89
CA GLY A 61 -22.38 0.80 -12.74
C GLY A 61 -23.15 2.14 -12.88
N ARG A 62 -23.01 2.96 -11.83
CA ARG A 62 -23.57 4.32 -11.79
C ARG A 62 -22.50 5.32 -12.22
N PRO A 63 -22.75 6.17 -13.23
CA PRO A 63 -21.79 7.17 -13.66
C PRO A 63 -21.31 8.07 -12.50
N GLY A 64 -20.01 8.29 -12.42
CA GLY A 64 -19.37 9.13 -11.40
C GLY A 64 -19.40 8.55 -9.99
N TRP A 65 -19.64 7.24 -9.83
CA TRP A 65 -19.73 6.57 -8.54
C TRP A 65 -18.81 5.34 -8.48
N PHE A 66 -18.65 4.77 -7.28
CA PHE A 66 -17.96 3.51 -7.06
C PHE A 66 -18.57 2.40 -7.91
N CYS A 67 -17.74 1.61 -8.56
CA CYS A 67 -18.15 0.52 -9.43
C CYS A 67 -17.21 -0.67 -9.23
N MET A 68 -17.69 -1.73 -8.59
CA MET A 68 -16.89 -2.91 -8.21
C MET A 68 -17.72 -4.17 -8.43
N GLU A 69 -17.23 -5.09 -9.25
CA GLU A 69 -17.98 -6.31 -9.60
C GLU A 69 -17.39 -7.59 -9.01
N ASP A 70 -16.15 -7.55 -8.57
CA ASP A 70 -15.42 -8.72 -8.07
C ASP A 70 -14.28 -8.32 -7.12
N TYR A 71 -13.54 -9.32 -6.65
CA TYR A 71 -12.36 -9.17 -5.84
C TYR A 71 -11.23 -10.01 -6.41
N HIS A 72 -10.04 -9.43 -6.48
CA HIS A 72 -8.79 -10.10 -6.69
C HIS A 72 -8.08 -10.35 -5.36
N VAL A 73 -7.10 -11.24 -5.36
CA VAL A 73 -6.14 -11.35 -4.27
C VAL A 73 -4.72 -11.30 -4.84
N PHE A 74 -3.89 -10.52 -4.18
CA PHE A 74 -2.47 -10.39 -4.52
C PHE A 74 -1.63 -10.95 -3.39
N SER A 75 -0.43 -11.47 -3.70
CA SER A 75 0.52 -11.86 -2.67
C SER A 75 1.93 -11.42 -2.98
N SER A 76 2.70 -11.17 -1.92
CA SER A 76 4.12 -10.84 -2.00
C SER A 76 4.88 -11.45 -0.83
N SER A 77 6.16 -11.77 -1.05
CA SER A 77 7.11 -12.16 0.00
C SER A 77 8.11 -11.05 0.34
N ASN A 78 8.16 -9.98 -0.46
CA ASN A 78 9.14 -8.89 -0.35
C ASN A 78 8.54 -7.49 -0.49
N LEU A 79 7.20 -7.37 -0.60
CA LEU A 79 6.46 -6.10 -0.74
C LEU A 79 6.75 -5.32 -2.04
N THR A 80 7.56 -5.88 -2.93
CA THR A 80 7.94 -5.30 -4.23
C THR A 80 7.28 -6.05 -5.37
N ASP A 81 7.45 -7.37 -5.39
CA ASP A 81 6.90 -8.23 -6.43
C ASP A 81 5.56 -8.77 -5.98
N TRP A 82 4.51 -8.35 -6.65
CA TRP A 82 3.14 -8.76 -6.36
C TRP A 82 2.65 -9.73 -7.42
N THR A 83 2.09 -10.85 -6.98
CA THR A 83 1.44 -11.83 -7.83
C THR A 83 -0.07 -11.66 -7.74
N ASP A 84 -0.73 -11.34 -8.84
CA ASP A 84 -2.20 -11.40 -8.95
C ASP A 84 -2.63 -12.85 -9.14
N HIS A 85 -3.48 -13.36 -8.25
CA HIS A 85 -4.07 -14.70 -8.31
C HIS A 85 -5.43 -14.72 -9.03
N GLY A 86 -5.86 -13.57 -9.55
CA GLY A 86 -7.12 -13.41 -10.27
C GLY A 86 -8.33 -13.28 -9.37
N VAL A 87 -9.52 -13.36 -9.98
CA VAL A 87 -10.80 -13.17 -9.30
C VAL A 87 -11.10 -14.32 -8.35
N ILE A 88 -11.36 -13.99 -7.09
CA ILE A 88 -11.71 -14.95 -6.03
C ILE A 88 -13.21 -15.01 -5.72
N VAL A 89 -13.92 -13.90 -5.81
CA VAL A 89 -15.38 -13.79 -5.63
C VAL A 89 -15.91 -12.69 -6.58
N SER A 90 -17.04 -12.90 -7.21
CA SER A 90 -17.69 -11.91 -8.08
C SER A 90 -19.17 -11.76 -7.74
N GLN A 91 -19.79 -10.64 -8.12
CA GLN A 91 -21.22 -10.40 -7.91
C GLN A 91 -22.10 -11.45 -8.61
N THR A 92 -21.60 -12.12 -9.65
CA THR A 92 -22.31 -13.16 -10.39
C THR A 92 -22.15 -14.54 -9.76
N SER A 93 -21.14 -14.74 -8.91
CA SER A 93 -20.89 -16.01 -8.22
C SER A 93 -21.61 -16.11 -6.86
N VAL A 94 -22.25 -15.03 -6.41
CA VAL A 94 -22.91 -14.96 -5.09
C VAL A 94 -24.44 -14.88 -5.26
N GLU A 95 -25.13 -15.91 -4.81
CA GLU A 95 -26.55 -16.11 -5.07
C GLU A 95 -27.45 -14.98 -4.53
N TRP A 96 -27.14 -14.42 -3.36
CA TRP A 96 -27.93 -13.39 -2.70
C TRP A 96 -27.63 -11.95 -3.14
N VAL A 97 -26.54 -11.72 -3.87
CA VAL A 97 -26.14 -10.38 -4.34
C VAL A 97 -27.08 -9.92 -5.45
N LYS A 98 -27.48 -8.65 -5.40
CA LYS A 98 -28.29 -8.01 -6.42
C LYS A 98 -27.52 -7.97 -7.76
N PRO A 99 -28.04 -8.57 -8.83
CA PRO A 99 -27.38 -8.58 -10.14
C PRO A 99 -27.07 -7.16 -10.64
N ALA A 100 -25.90 -6.99 -11.23
CA ALA A 100 -25.42 -5.72 -11.79
C ALA A 100 -25.47 -4.54 -10.82
N SER A 101 -25.29 -4.81 -9.52
CA SER A 101 -25.24 -3.76 -8.49
C SER A 101 -23.90 -3.08 -8.43
N TYR A 102 -22.85 -3.74 -8.87
CA TYR A 102 -21.46 -3.24 -8.82
C TYR A 102 -21.07 -2.72 -7.44
N SER A 103 -21.45 -3.45 -6.40
CA SER A 103 -21.36 -3.06 -5.00
C SER A 103 -20.53 -4.02 -4.15
N MET A 104 -19.52 -4.66 -4.74
CA MET A 104 -18.56 -5.52 -4.05
C MET A 104 -17.51 -4.65 -3.35
N TRP A 105 -17.90 -4.03 -2.21
CA TRP A 105 -17.11 -3.02 -1.51
C TRP A 105 -16.08 -3.63 -0.56
N ALA A 106 -15.51 -2.84 0.34
CA ALA A 106 -14.36 -3.16 1.20
C ALA A 106 -14.43 -4.54 1.87
N PRO A 107 -13.52 -5.48 1.57
CA PRO A 107 -13.52 -6.84 2.11
C PRO A 107 -12.53 -7.01 3.27
N ASP A 108 -12.61 -8.18 3.92
CA ASP A 108 -11.56 -8.69 4.81
C ASP A 108 -11.41 -10.21 4.67
N CYS A 109 -10.23 -10.75 5.02
CA CYS A 109 -9.96 -12.18 5.00
C CYS A 109 -9.18 -12.60 6.25
N VAL A 110 -9.62 -13.67 6.92
CA VAL A 110 -8.92 -14.24 8.07
C VAL A 110 -8.78 -15.75 7.95
N CYS A 111 -7.80 -16.32 8.65
CA CYS A 111 -7.58 -17.77 8.72
C CYS A 111 -7.96 -18.30 10.11
N LYS A 112 -8.81 -19.32 10.17
CA LYS A 112 -9.11 -20.06 11.40
C LYS A 112 -9.23 -21.54 11.12
N ASN A 113 -8.58 -22.35 11.93
CA ASN A 113 -8.61 -23.83 11.82
C ASN A 113 -8.25 -24.34 10.42
N GLY A 114 -7.25 -23.70 9.76
CA GLY A 114 -6.78 -24.09 8.42
C GLY A 114 -7.71 -23.72 7.27
N LYS A 115 -8.77 -22.98 7.52
CA LYS A 115 -9.65 -22.43 6.50
C LYS A 115 -9.58 -20.91 6.46
N TYR A 116 -9.79 -20.35 5.27
CA TYR A 116 -9.78 -18.91 5.01
C TYR A 116 -11.21 -18.45 4.82
N TYR A 117 -11.58 -17.39 5.55
CA TYR A 117 -12.93 -16.81 5.55
C TYR A 117 -12.82 -15.39 5.00
N PHE A 118 -13.38 -15.19 3.82
CA PHE A 118 -13.40 -13.91 3.12
C PHE A 118 -14.75 -13.24 3.34
N TYR A 119 -14.76 -12.12 4.06
CA TYR A 119 -15.95 -11.34 4.36
C TYR A 119 -16.05 -10.18 3.39
N PHE A 120 -17.23 -9.95 2.84
CA PHE A 120 -17.45 -8.90 1.86
C PHE A 120 -18.85 -8.31 1.95
N PRO A 121 -19.02 -6.99 1.79
CA PRO A 121 -20.32 -6.37 1.71
C PRO A 121 -20.82 -6.34 0.27
N ALA A 122 -22.12 -6.49 0.08
CA ALA A 122 -22.76 -6.23 -1.20
C ALA A 122 -24.24 -5.86 -1.01
N LEU A 123 -24.82 -5.21 -2.02
CA LEU A 123 -26.26 -4.98 -2.05
C LEU A 123 -27.02 -6.29 -2.24
N ALA A 124 -27.92 -6.56 -1.32
CA ALA A 124 -28.75 -7.76 -1.39
C ALA A 124 -29.90 -7.60 -2.42
N LYS A 125 -30.21 -8.67 -3.14
CA LYS A 125 -31.36 -8.69 -4.07
C LYS A 125 -32.71 -8.64 -3.35
N GLU A 126 -32.75 -9.16 -2.12
CA GLU A 126 -33.94 -9.17 -1.28
C GLU A 126 -33.76 -8.37 0.01
N GLY A 127 -34.82 -7.78 0.53
CA GLY A 127 -34.82 -7.01 1.77
C GLY A 127 -34.05 -5.70 1.74
N GLY A 128 -33.48 -5.32 0.61
CA GLY A 128 -32.77 -4.07 0.35
C GLY A 128 -31.54 -3.82 1.21
N GLY A 129 -30.68 -2.89 0.78
CA GLY A 129 -29.48 -2.44 1.51
C GLY A 129 -28.33 -3.44 1.51
N PHE A 130 -27.21 -3.00 2.07
CA PHE A 130 -26.00 -3.81 2.18
C PHE A 130 -26.12 -4.93 3.22
N ARG A 131 -25.51 -6.05 2.91
CA ARG A 131 -25.31 -7.20 3.79
C ARG A 131 -23.83 -7.63 3.71
N ILE A 132 -23.38 -8.33 4.72
CA ILE A 132 -22.04 -8.93 4.74
C ILE A 132 -22.19 -10.42 4.44
N GLY A 133 -21.53 -10.88 3.38
CA GLY A 133 -21.40 -12.30 3.04
C GLY A 133 -20.08 -12.87 3.50
N VAL A 134 -19.98 -14.20 3.48
CA VAL A 134 -18.75 -14.94 3.74
C VAL A 134 -18.51 -15.91 2.59
N ALA A 135 -17.28 -16.00 2.13
CA ALA A 135 -16.82 -17.04 1.23
C ALA A 135 -15.67 -17.80 1.89
N VAL A 136 -15.60 -19.11 1.67
CA VAL A 136 -14.66 -20.00 2.37
C VAL A 136 -13.74 -20.70 1.36
N SER A 137 -12.45 -20.81 1.72
CA SER A 137 -11.44 -21.52 0.95
C SER A 137 -10.48 -22.31 1.85
N ASP A 138 -9.83 -23.31 1.28
CA ASP A 138 -8.70 -24.01 1.92
C ASP A 138 -7.34 -23.35 1.65
N ARG A 139 -7.32 -22.27 0.83
CA ARG A 139 -6.14 -21.52 0.43
C ARG A 139 -6.38 -20.02 0.50
N PRO A 140 -5.38 -19.21 0.86
CA PRO A 140 -5.51 -17.76 0.94
C PRO A 140 -5.67 -17.10 -0.44
N ASP A 141 -5.24 -17.77 -1.49
CA ASP A 141 -5.10 -17.25 -2.86
C ASP A 141 -6.13 -17.83 -3.85
N GLY A 142 -7.25 -18.34 -3.39
CA GLY A 142 -8.27 -18.67 -4.36
C GLY A 142 -9.22 -19.80 -4.03
N ALA A 143 -10.09 -20.09 -5.03
CA ALA A 143 -11.19 -21.02 -4.93
C ALA A 143 -12.14 -20.77 -3.74
N PHE A 144 -12.43 -19.48 -3.48
CA PHE A 144 -13.41 -19.10 -2.45
C PHE A 144 -14.82 -19.42 -2.91
N LYS A 145 -15.53 -20.18 -2.08
CA LYS A 145 -16.94 -20.52 -2.29
C LYS A 145 -17.80 -19.67 -1.36
N ALA A 146 -18.61 -18.79 -1.95
CA ALA A 146 -19.53 -17.95 -1.17
C ALA A 146 -20.66 -18.78 -0.56
N GLU A 147 -21.04 -18.42 0.68
CA GLU A 147 -22.23 -18.93 1.33
C GLU A 147 -23.50 -18.47 0.59
N ALA A 148 -24.52 -19.32 0.55
CA ALA A 148 -25.78 -19.06 -0.15
C ALA A 148 -26.60 -17.89 0.45
N LYS A 149 -26.27 -17.49 1.67
CA LYS A 149 -26.94 -16.39 2.40
C LYS A 149 -25.91 -15.49 3.06
N PRO A 150 -26.19 -14.19 3.22
CA PRO A 150 -25.34 -13.30 4.01
C PRO A 150 -25.45 -13.66 5.50
N LEU A 151 -24.52 -13.13 6.32
CA LEU A 151 -24.55 -13.26 7.77
C LEU A 151 -25.89 -12.72 8.32
N GLU A 152 -26.59 -13.59 9.05
CA GLU A 152 -27.84 -13.22 9.70
C GLU A 152 -27.58 -12.19 10.82
N GLY A 153 -28.48 -11.23 10.96
CA GLY A 153 -28.37 -10.16 11.99
C GLY A 153 -27.41 -9.03 11.65
N VAL A 154 -26.66 -9.10 10.53
CA VAL A 154 -25.71 -8.05 10.11
C VAL A 154 -26.27 -7.25 8.94
N ARG A 155 -26.29 -5.91 9.10
CA ARG A 155 -26.66 -4.95 8.07
C ARG A 155 -25.64 -3.83 8.06
N GLY A 156 -24.84 -3.75 7.02
CA GLY A 156 -23.76 -2.75 6.93
C GLY A 156 -22.74 -3.10 5.87
N ILE A 157 -21.61 -2.41 5.97
CA ILE A 157 -20.47 -2.50 5.07
C ILE A 157 -19.17 -2.69 5.89
N ASP A 158 -18.06 -2.83 5.21
CA ASP A 158 -16.68 -2.80 5.72
C ASP A 158 -16.47 -3.79 6.87
N PRO A 159 -16.65 -5.09 6.66
CA PRO A 159 -16.28 -6.07 7.65
C PRO A 159 -14.78 -6.03 7.94
N GLY A 160 -14.43 -5.99 9.23
CA GLY A 160 -13.09 -6.23 9.73
C GLY A 160 -13.14 -7.35 10.76
N VAL A 161 -12.42 -8.45 10.57
CA VAL A 161 -12.46 -9.58 11.49
C VAL A 161 -11.17 -9.67 12.29
N PHE A 162 -11.30 -9.75 13.58
CA PHE A 162 -10.19 -9.95 14.51
C PHE A 162 -10.33 -11.30 15.22
N ILE A 163 -9.27 -12.10 15.23
CA ILE A 163 -9.17 -13.33 15.99
C ILE A 163 -8.20 -13.11 17.13
N ASP A 164 -8.70 -13.23 18.36
CA ASP A 164 -7.92 -13.02 19.57
C ASP A 164 -7.03 -14.22 19.88
N ARG A 165 -6.11 -14.06 20.81
CA ARG A 165 -5.14 -15.10 21.23
C ARG A 165 -5.78 -16.35 21.82
N ASP A 166 -6.99 -16.20 22.39
CA ASP A 166 -7.78 -17.34 22.91
C ASP A 166 -8.58 -18.07 21.82
N GLY A 167 -8.46 -17.63 20.55
CA GLY A 167 -9.19 -18.17 19.41
C GLY A 167 -10.59 -17.60 19.23
N SER A 168 -11.07 -16.73 20.12
CA SER A 168 -12.35 -16.01 19.93
C SER A 168 -12.24 -15.08 18.71
N ALA A 169 -13.29 -15.05 17.90
CA ALA A 169 -13.37 -14.21 16.70
C ALA A 169 -14.43 -13.13 16.85
N TYR A 170 -14.14 -11.95 16.35
CA TYR A 170 -14.97 -10.76 16.44
C TYR A 170 -15.10 -10.11 15.06
N LEU A 171 -16.33 -9.87 14.65
CA LEU A 171 -16.66 -9.09 13.44
C LEU A 171 -16.90 -7.64 13.84
N PHE A 172 -16.11 -6.74 13.30
CA PHE A 172 -16.35 -5.29 13.30
C PHE A 172 -16.94 -4.90 11.95
N TYR A 173 -17.85 -3.94 11.93
CA TYR A 173 -18.42 -3.46 10.68
C TYR A 173 -19.06 -2.08 10.83
N SER A 174 -19.33 -1.45 9.69
CA SER A 174 -19.90 -0.12 9.59
C SER A 174 -21.38 -0.17 9.22
N ALA A 175 -22.17 0.66 9.90
CA ALA A 175 -23.52 1.00 9.53
C ALA A 175 -23.72 2.51 9.73
N LYS A 176 -24.65 2.96 10.59
CA LYS A 176 -24.67 4.37 11.03
C LYS A 176 -23.55 4.68 12.02
N ASN A 177 -23.12 3.66 12.75
CA ASN A 177 -22.01 3.64 13.70
C ASN A 177 -21.12 2.43 13.39
N LEU A 178 -19.99 2.33 14.09
CA LEU A 178 -19.21 1.11 14.12
C LEU A 178 -19.81 0.12 15.12
N PHE A 179 -19.85 -1.14 14.75
CA PHE A 179 -20.39 -2.23 15.54
C PHE A 179 -19.36 -3.34 15.73
N VAL A 180 -19.52 -4.10 16.81
CA VAL A 180 -18.81 -5.35 17.04
C VAL A 180 -19.81 -6.47 17.38
N ALA A 181 -19.53 -7.66 16.87
CA ALA A 181 -20.24 -8.89 17.24
C ALA A 181 -19.24 -10.03 17.40
N LYS A 182 -19.44 -10.89 18.39
CA LYS A 182 -18.69 -12.14 18.49
C LYS A 182 -19.18 -13.13 17.43
N LEU A 183 -18.25 -13.84 16.80
CA LEU A 183 -18.54 -14.91 15.87
C LEU A 183 -18.51 -16.26 16.59
N LYS A 184 -19.35 -17.21 16.15
CA LYS A 184 -19.23 -18.62 16.54
C LYS A 184 -17.97 -19.23 15.91
N ASP A 185 -17.56 -20.38 16.40
CA ASP A 185 -16.35 -21.08 15.93
C ASP A 185 -16.40 -21.46 14.45
N ASN A 186 -17.60 -21.61 13.87
CA ASN A 186 -17.76 -21.86 12.45
C ASN A 186 -17.47 -20.62 11.56
N MET A 187 -17.31 -19.44 12.16
CA MET A 187 -17.05 -18.16 11.47
C MET A 187 -18.18 -17.70 10.53
N LEU A 188 -19.32 -18.37 10.54
CA LEU A 188 -20.46 -18.14 9.62
C LEU A 188 -21.71 -17.65 10.35
N GLU A 189 -21.66 -17.53 11.67
CA GLU A 189 -22.77 -17.12 12.50
C GLU A 189 -22.29 -16.22 13.65
N LEU A 190 -23.17 -15.32 14.09
CA LEU A 190 -22.94 -14.53 15.29
C LEU A 190 -23.16 -15.34 16.57
N ASP A 191 -22.32 -15.10 17.59
CA ASP A 191 -22.49 -15.55 18.96
C ASP A 191 -23.05 -14.40 19.81
N GLY A 192 -24.31 -14.05 19.57
CA GLY A 192 -25.00 -12.93 20.22
C GLY A 192 -25.32 -11.76 19.29
N ALA A 193 -25.98 -10.76 19.82
CA ALA A 193 -26.38 -9.57 19.05
C ALA A 193 -25.20 -8.59 18.87
N PRO A 194 -25.11 -7.90 17.72
CA PRO A 194 -24.14 -6.83 17.52
C PRO A 194 -24.32 -5.69 18.52
N THR A 195 -23.20 -5.13 18.98
CA THR A 195 -23.15 -4.00 19.90
C THR A 195 -22.50 -2.80 19.21
N ALA A 196 -23.12 -1.63 19.31
CA ALA A 196 -22.52 -0.40 18.83
C ALA A 196 -21.30 -0.01 19.69
N LEU A 197 -20.20 0.38 19.06
CA LEU A 197 -19.01 0.86 19.76
C LEU A 197 -19.28 2.24 20.35
N ALA A 198 -19.13 2.36 21.65
CA ALA A 198 -19.30 3.60 22.40
C ALA A 198 -18.00 4.42 22.44
N HIS A 199 -18.11 5.68 22.84
CA HIS A 199 -17.01 6.63 23.10
C HIS A 199 -16.18 7.03 21.89
N LEU A 200 -16.58 6.67 20.67
CA LEU A 200 -16.02 7.19 19.44
C LEU A 200 -16.56 8.60 19.12
N PRO A 201 -15.90 9.39 18.26
CA PRO A 201 -16.41 10.71 17.88
C PRO A 201 -17.86 10.67 17.42
N GLU A 202 -18.72 11.54 18.00
CA GLU A 202 -20.16 11.54 17.69
C GLU A 202 -20.47 12.05 16.29
N LYS A 203 -19.69 13.04 15.80
CA LYS A 203 -19.90 13.69 14.51
C LYS A 203 -19.02 13.07 13.42
N GLY A 204 -19.40 13.29 12.18
CA GLY A 204 -18.71 12.81 11.00
C GLY A 204 -19.00 11.34 10.67
N LEU A 205 -18.79 10.98 9.40
CA LEU A 205 -18.85 9.60 8.95
C LEU A 205 -17.67 8.82 9.53
N LYS A 206 -17.93 7.65 10.03
CA LYS A 206 -16.91 6.67 10.46
C LYS A 206 -17.26 5.33 9.84
N GLU A 207 -16.29 4.75 9.17
CA GLU A 207 -16.45 3.45 8.52
C GLU A 207 -15.14 2.63 8.61
N GLY A 208 -15.00 1.54 7.86
CA GLY A 208 -13.76 0.80 7.71
C GLY A 208 -13.05 0.36 9.00
N PRO A 209 -13.75 -0.24 10.00
CA PRO A 209 -13.10 -0.63 11.25
C PRO A 209 -12.11 -1.76 11.02
N PHE A 210 -10.89 -1.60 11.48
CA PHE A 210 -9.88 -2.64 11.50
C PHE A 210 -9.28 -2.75 12.90
N VAL A 211 -9.13 -3.99 13.41
CA VAL A 211 -8.62 -4.23 14.76
C VAL A 211 -7.38 -5.11 14.73
N PHE A 212 -6.39 -4.71 15.51
CA PHE A 212 -5.21 -5.53 15.80
C PHE A 212 -4.83 -5.40 17.27
N GLU A 213 -4.01 -6.32 17.77
CA GLU A 213 -3.49 -6.30 19.12
C GLU A 213 -1.97 -6.20 19.11
N ARG A 214 -1.42 -5.38 20.02
CA ARG A 214 0.01 -5.27 20.25
C ARG A 214 0.27 -5.04 21.75
N ASN A 215 1.07 -5.92 22.36
CA ASN A 215 1.50 -5.80 23.76
C ASN A 215 0.34 -5.64 24.77
N GLY A 216 -0.78 -6.35 24.55
CA GLY A 216 -1.96 -6.29 25.41
C GLY A 216 -2.82 -5.04 25.23
N ILE A 217 -2.58 -4.26 24.18
CA ILE A 217 -3.41 -3.12 23.76
C ILE A 217 -4.14 -3.51 22.46
N TYR A 218 -5.45 -3.37 22.46
CA TYR A 218 -6.28 -3.52 21.27
C TYR A 218 -6.43 -2.17 20.61
N TYR A 219 -6.09 -2.08 19.33
CA TYR A 219 -6.20 -0.89 18.51
C TYR A 219 -7.36 -1.08 17.54
N LEU A 220 -8.36 -0.21 17.64
CA LEU A 220 -9.41 -0.05 16.65
C LEU A 220 -9.03 1.14 15.77
N THR A 221 -8.79 0.91 14.51
CA THR A 221 -8.54 1.96 13.52
C THR A 221 -9.73 2.14 12.61
N TYR A 222 -9.98 3.35 12.15
CA TYR A 222 -11.14 3.67 11.32
C TYR A 222 -10.93 4.97 10.53
N PRO A 223 -11.39 5.05 9.27
CA PRO A 223 -11.57 6.31 8.56
C PRO A 223 -12.62 7.19 9.25
N HIS A 224 -12.37 8.49 9.25
CA HIS A 224 -13.27 9.46 9.83
C HIS A 224 -13.27 10.77 9.03
N VAL A 225 -14.45 11.23 8.60
CA VAL A 225 -14.62 12.54 7.97
C VAL A 225 -14.70 13.60 9.07
N GLN A 226 -13.58 14.26 9.32
CA GLN A 226 -13.51 15.38 10.26
C GLN A 226 -13.91 16.70 9.58
N ASN A 227 -13.40 16.97 8.38
CA ASN A 227 -13.64 18.21 7.64
C ASN A 227 -14.24 17.94 6.25
N ARG A 228 -13.45 17.45 5.29
CA ARG A 228 -13.85 17.26 3.90
C ARG A 228 -13.74 15.85 3.40
N THR A 229 -12.62 15.23 3.71
CA THR A 229 -12.27 13.87 3.30
C THR A 229 -12.00 13.01 4.53
N GLU A 230 -11.80 11.73 4.33
CA GLU A 230 -11.45 10.82 5.41
C GLU A 230 -9.98 10.97 5.80
N ARG A 231 -9.75 10.96 7.12
CA ARG A 231 -8.44 10.72 7.74
C ARG A 231 -8.51 9.41 8.52
N ILE A 232 -7.38 8.78 8.80
CA ILE A 232 -7.34 7.55 9.58
C ILE A 232 -7.09 7.89 11.04
N GLU A 233 -8.05 7.51 11.89
CA GLU A 233 -7.97 7.65 13.34
C GLU A 233 -7.86 6.30 14.03
N TYR A 234 -7.53 6.31 15.32
CA TYR A 234 -7.55 5.11 16.13
C TYR A 234 -8.01 5.36 17.55
N ALA A 235 -8.56 4.32 18.15
CA ALA A 235 -8.90 4.23 19.55
C ALA A 235 -8.29 2.96 20.15
N ILE A 236 -8.03 2.96 21.46
CA ILE A 236 -7.40 1.85 22.17
C ILE A 236 -8.30 1.29 23.27
N ALA A 237 -8.12 0.00 23.55
CA ALA A 237 -8.82 -0.71 24.62
C ALA A 237 -7.93 -1.78 25.27
N ARG A 238 -8.42 -2.38 26.36
CA ARG A 238 -7.83 -3.56 27.01
C ARG A 238 -8.58 -4.85 26.70
N SER A 239 -9.61 -4.78 25.88
CA SER A 239 -10.44 -5.91 25.43
C SER A 239 -10.86 -5.69 23.99
N PRO A 240 -11.04 -6.74 23.18
CA PRO A 240 -11.53 -6.62 21.81
C PRO A 240 -12.95 -6.07 21.72
N LEU A 241 -13.73 -6.16 22.79
CA LEU A 241 -15.08 -5.58 22.88
C LEU A 241 -15.09 -4.13 23.39
N GLY A 242 -13.92 -3.56 23.67
CA GLY A 242 -13.78 -2.23 24.25
C GLY A 242 -13.97 -2.20 25.79
N PRO A 243 -14.33 -1.05 26.39
CA PRO A 243 -14.60 0.22 25.70
C PRO A 243 -13.35 0.81 25.06
N PHE A 244 -13.51 1.30 23.83
CA PHE A 244 -12.43 1.95 23.12
C PHE A 244 -12.38 3.45 23.45
N THR A 245 -11.19 3.97 23.68
CA THR A 245 -10.93 5.39 23.94
C THR A 245 -10.15 5.97 22.76
N PRO A 246 -10.63 7.05 22.12
CA PRO A 246 -9.89 7.73 21.05
C PRO A 246 -8.48 8.09 21.47
N ALA A 247 -7.48 7.78 20.66
CA ALA A 247 -6.07 7.93 21.01
C ALA A 247 -5.28 8.80 20.03
N GLY A 248 -5.79 9.05 18.81
CA GLY A 248 -5.12 9.98 17.91
C GLY A 248 -5.44 9.76 16.43
N VAL A 249 -4.64 10.41 15.61
CA VAL A 249 -4.69 10.36 14.14
C VAL A 249 -3.48 9.60 13.65
N ILE A 250 -3.71 8.55 12.84
CA ILE A 250 -2.65 7.80 12.18
C ILE A 250 -2.19 8.52 10.91
N MET A 251 -3.14 9.00 10.10
CA MET A 251 -2.87 9.69 8.85
C MET A 251 -3.87 10.83 8.66
N ASP A 252 -3.41 11.99 8.23
CA ASP A 252 -4.28 13.13 7.90
C ASP A 252 -5.09 12.86 6.62
N GLU A 253 -6.04 13.74 6.33
CA GLU A 253 -6.78 13.76 5.06
C GLU A 253 -5.81 13.72 3.87
N SER A 254 -6.16 12.97 2.82
CA SER A 254 -5.30 12.84 1.64
C SER A 254 -4.96 14.21 1.02
N PRO A 255 -3.67 14.52 0.78
CA PRO A 255 -3.27 15.74 0.13
C PRO A 255 -3.72 15.82 -1.34
N THR A 256 -4.04 14.70 -1.97
CA THR A 256 -4.56 14.63 -3.34
C THR A 256 -6.05 14.92 -3.42
N GLY A 257 -6.76 14.93 -2.27
CA GLY A 257 -8.20 15.09 -2.18
C GLY A 257 -8.98 13.81 -2.53
N CYS A 258 -8.37 12.63 -2.42
CA CYS A 258 -9.12 11.37 -2.43
C CYS A 258 -10.13 11.41 -1.29
N TRP A 259 -11.42 11.19 -1.61
CA TRP A 259 -12.49 11.41 -0.64
C TRP A 259 -12.52 10.34 0.44
N THR A 260 -12.39 9.07 0.05
CA THR A 260 -12.33 7.95 1.01
C THR A 260 -10.89 7.60 1.35
N ASN A 261 -10.73 6.98 2.52
CA ASN A 261 -9.57 6.22 2.90
C ASN A 261 -10.03 4.90 3.54
N HIS A 262 -9.19 3.88 3.54
CA HIS A 262 -9.50 2.61 4.20
C HIS A 262 -8.18 1.91 4.51
N GLN A 263 -8.04 1.41 5.72
CA GLN A 263 -6.76 0.92 6.18
C GLN A 263 -6.80 -0.52 6.68
N SER A 264 -5.63 -1.15 6.61
CA SER A 264 -5.27 -2.30 7.43
C SER A 264 -3.87 -2.14 7.99
N ILE A 265 -3.58 -2.75 9.13
CA ILE A 265 -2.29 -2.65 9.80
C ILE A 265 -1.83 -4.06 10.16
N VAL A 266 -0.64 -4.42 9.70
CA VAL A 266 -0.06 -5.75 9.94
C VAL A 266 1.42 -5.66 10.29
N GLU A 267 1.90 -6.65 11.03
CA GLU A 267 3.33 -6.88 11.22
C GLU A 267 3.81 -7.90 10.17
N PHE A 268 4.85 -7.53 9.43
CA PHE A 268 5.47 -8.39 8.43
C PHE A 268 6.99 -8.23 8.49
N ASN A 269 7.72 -9.35 8.59
CA ASN A 269 9.19 -9.36 8.71
C ASN A 269 9.75 -8.48 9.85
N GLY A 270 9.00 -8.32 10.94
CA GLY A 270 9.39 -7.50 12.10
C GLY A 270 9.11 -5.99 11.95
N GLU A 271 8.49 -5.58 10.88
CA GLU A 271 8.05 -4.20 10.64
C GLU A 271 6.53 -4.09 10.68
N TRP A 272 6.02 -3.01 11.26
CA TRP A 272 4.60 -2.66 11.20
C TRP A 272 4.32 -1.82 9.98
N LEU A 273 3.31 -2.21 9.22
CA LEU A 273 2.94 -1.60 7.95
C LEU A 273 1.49 -1.13 8.00
N LEU A 274 1.26 0.09 7.51
CA LEU A 274 -0.05 0.65 7.24
C LEU A 274 -0.33 0.52 5.75
N PHE A 275 -1.37 -0.24 5.39
CA PHE A 275 -1.93 -0.27 4.03
C PHE A 275 -3.12 0.67 3.99
N TYR A 276 -3.24 1.42 2.91
CA TYR A 276 -4.28 2.43 2.69
C TYR A 276 -4.46 2.65 1.18
N HIS A 277 -5.29 3.59 0.75
CA HIS A 277 -5.39 3.92 -0.67
C HIS A 277 -5.33 5.42 -0.95
N ASP A 278 -5.02 5.74 -2.20
CA ASP A 278 -5.14 7.07 -2.79
C ASP A 278 -5.59 6.91 -4.27
N LYS A 279 -5.58 7.96 -5.07
CA LYS A 279 -6.04 7.97 -6.47
C LYS A 279 -4.90 8.10 -7.49
N ASP A 280 -3.78 7.42 -7.27
CA ASP A 280 -2.55 7.55 -8.07
C ASP A 280 -2.74 7.32 -9.56
N LEU A 281 -3.45 6.25 -9.92
CA LEU A 281 -3.69 5.86 -11.31
C LEU A 281 -4.86 6.61 -11.94
N SER A 282 -5.62 7.38 -11.15
CA SER A 282 -6.78 8.16 -11.62
C SER A 282 -6.84 9.52 -10.92
N PRO A 283 -5.90 10.43 -11.17
CA PRO A 283 -5.76 11.68 -10.41
C PRO A 283 -6.97 12.61 -10.50
N ASP A 284 -7.76 12.51 -11.57
CA ASP A 284 -8.95 13.33 -11.80
C ASP A 284 -10.26 12.65 -11.33
N PHE A 285 -10.19 11.39 -10.85
CA PHE A 285 -11.35 10.62 -10.44
C PHE A 285 -11.09 9.79 -9.18
N ASP A 286 -11.58 10.24 -8.05
CA ASP A 286 -11.29 9.70 -6.70
C ASP A 286 -12.07 8.42 -6.34
N LYS A 287 -12.71 7.76 -7.31
CA LYS A 287 -13.44 6.49 -7.14
C LYS A 287 -12.87 5.36 -8.01
N ALA A 288 -11.64 5.55 -8.49
CA ALA A 288 -10.81 4.52 -9.09
C ALA A 288 -9.45 4.59 -8.36
N ARG A 289 -9.38 3.92 -7.23
CA ARG A 289 -8.34 4.11 -6.21
C ARG A 289 -7.16 3.15 -6.40
N SER A 290 -6.08 3.40 -5.68
CA SER A 290 -4.84 2.65 -5.78
C SER A 290 -4.28 2.35 -4.40
N ALA A 291 -4.00 1.07 -4.11
CA ALA A 291 -3.46 0.65 -2.83
C ALA A 291 -2.02 1.14 -2.63
N ARG A 292 -1.75 1.64 -1.45
CA ARG A 292 -0.45 2.09 -0.96
C ARG A 292 -0.08 1.38 0.34
N ALA A 293 1.19 1.41 0.69
CA ALA A 293 1.68 1.03 2.00
C ALA A 293 2.81 1.94 2.45
N ASP A 294 2.84 2.25 3.73
CA ASP A 294 3.93 2.94 4.41
C ASP A 294 4.23 2.29 5.77
N ARG A 295 5.44 2.50 6.29
CA ARG A 295 5.83 2.00 7.61
C ARG A 295 5.07 2.70 8.71
N LEU A 296 4.72 1.95 9.74
CA LEU A 296 4.03 2.45 10.92
C LEU A 296 4.92 2.25 12.16
N PHE A 297 5.04 3.29 12.95
CA PHE A 297 5.86 3.27 14.15
C PHE A 297 5.03 3.57 15.39
N PHE A 298 5.45 3.01 16.51
CA PHE A 298 4.86 3.27 17.83
C PHE A 298 5.81 4.09 18.69
N ASN A 299 5.23 4.90 19.58
CA ASN A 299 5.94 5.51 20.67
C ASN A 299 6.11 4.50 21.83
N GLU A 300 6.92 4.85 22.80
CA GLU A 300 7.19 3.98 23.99
C GLU A 300 5.92 3.70 24.80
N ASP A 301 4.98 4.64 24.83
CA ASP A 301 3.68 4.51 25.51
C ASP A 301 2.65 3.67 24.73
N GLY A 302 3.02 3.17 23.54
CA GLY A 302 2.17 2.40 22.65
C GLY A 302 1.29 3.25 21.73
N THR A 303 1.35 4.57 21.79
CA THR A 303 0.64 5.41 20.81
C THR A 303 1.27 5.29 19.42
N ILE A 304 0.46 5.44 18.37
CA ILE A 304 0.92 5.36 16.99
C ILE A 304 1.50 6.73 16.57
N ARG A 305 2.68 6.71 15.95
CA ARG A 305 3.24 7.91 15.31
C ARG A 305 2.47 8.19 14.03
N LYS A 306 2.18 9.47 13.79
CA LYS A 306 1.51 9.87 12.55
C LYS A 306 2.33 9.46 11.33
N VAL A 307 1.67 8.79 10.38
CA VAL A 307 2.24 8.39 9.10
C VAL A 307 2.05 9.51 8.10
N ILE A 308 3.11 9.87 7.40
CA ILE A 308 3.08 10.78 6.26
C ILE A 308 3.13 9.92 5.00
N PRO A 309 2.11 9.97 4.12
CA PRO A 309 2.08 9.20 2.89
C PRO A 309 3.30 9.46 2.01
N THR A 310 3.90 8.40 1.48
CA THR A 310 5.04 8.50 0.56
C THR A 310 4.76 7.85 -0.78
N LEU A 311 5.46 8.27 -1.81
CA LEU A 311 5.50 7.55 -3.09
C LEU A 311 6.54 6.43 -3.08
N ARG A 312 7.41 6.38 -2.05
CA ARG A 312 8.45 5.36 -1.90
C ARG A 312 7.87 3.98 -1.60
N GLY A 313 6.83 3.91 -0.76
CA GLY A 313 6.30 2.61 -0.32
C GLY A 313 7.24 1.86 0.63
N VAL A 314 7.02 0.57 0.77
CA VAL A 314 7.64 -0.28 1.82
C VAL A 314 8.52 -1.40 1.28
N GLY A 315 8.53 -1.66 -0.02
CA GLY A 315 9.34 -2.73 -0.61
C GLY A 315 10.82 -2.38 -0.76
N ASP A 316 11.66 -3.39 -0.96
CA ASP A 316 13.09 -3.19 -1.22
C ASP A 316 13.33 -2.69 -2.65
N VAL A 317 14.30 -1.78 -2.83
CA VAL A 317 14.74 -1.29 -4.14
C VAL A 317 16.16 -1.76 -4.39
N ALA A 318 16.39 -2.44 -5.50
CA ALA A 318 17.75 -2.82 -5.87
C ALA A 318 18.62 -1.58 -6.09
N ALA A 319 19.76 -1.49 -5.40
CA ALA A 319 20.71 -0.40 -5.55
C ALA A 319 21.26 -0.26 -6.98
N THR A 320 21.25 -1.36 -7.76
CA THR A 320 21.68 -1.41 -9.15
C THR A 320 20.69 -0.84 -10.15
N GLY A 321 19.43 -0.59 -9.74
CA GLY A 321 18.45 0.13 -10.53
C GLY A 321 18.61 1.65 -10.42
N GLU A 322 17.88 2.40 -11.24
CA GLU A 322 17.77 3.84 -11.10
C GLU A 322 16.79 4.16 -9.95
N ILE A 323 17.32 4.55 -8.78
CA ILE A 323 16.54 5.01 -7.63
C ILE A 323 16.04 6.41 -7.95
N GLN A 324 14.78 6.54 -8.28
CA GLN A 324 14.15 7.82 -8.63
C GLN A 324 14.09 8.72 -7.40
N ILE A 325 14.73 9.88 -7.49
CA ILE A 325 15.01 10.72 -6.33
C ILE A 325 13.76 11.40 -5.74
N ASP A 326 12.71 11.57 -6.54
CA ASP A 326 11.42 12.09 -6.13
C ASP A 326 10.59 11.11 -5.27
N ARG A 327 10.96 9.82 -5.29
CA ARG A 327 10.30 8.76 -4.50
C ARG A 327 11.00 8.52 -3.17
N TYR A 328 11.18 9.59 -2.43
CA TYR A 328 11.85 9.57 -1.12
C TYR A 328 10.93 9.06 -0.01
N SER A 329 11.54 8.52 1.05
CA SER A 329 10.88 8.22 2.32
C SER A 329 10.80 9.44 3.23
N ALA A 330 11.82 10.29 3.20
CA ALA A 330 11.88 11.54 3.96
C ALA A 330 12.82 12.56 3.31
N ILE A 331 12.59 13.84 3.61
CA ILE A 331 13.44 14.97 3.21
C ILE A 331 13.71 15.88 4.40
N SER A 332 14.78 16.68 4.32
CA SER A 332 15.04 17.69 5.35
C SER A 332 13.90 18.71 5.42
N PRO A 333 13.61 19.27 6.62
CA PRO A 333 12.51 20.22 6.82
C PRO A 333 12.65 21.51 6.02
N ALA A 334 13.85 21.81 5.53
CA ALA A 334 14.14 23.00 4.72
C ALA A 334 15.21 22.70 3.67
N GLY A 335 15.26 23.51 2.63
CA GLY A 335 16.26 23.45 1.57
C GLY A 335 16.04 22.33 0.57
N VAL A 336 14.87 21.70 0.53
CA VAL A 336 14.50 20.66 -0.45
C VAL A 336 13.22 21.06 -1.16
N THR A 337 13.22 20.96 -2.50
CA THR A 337 12.03 21.10 -3.34
C THR A 337 11.97 20.01 -4.37
N VAL A 338 10.74 19.56 -4.71
CA VAL A 338 10.46 18.59 -5.77
C VAL A 338 9.71 19.29 -6.89
N SER A 339 10.13 19.11 -8.13
CA SER A 339 9.49 19.70 -9.30
C SER A 339 9.74 18.87 -10.55
N PHE A 340 9.04 19.17 -11.64
CA PHE A 340 9.35 18.57 -12.94
C PHE A 340 10.76 18.95 -13.41
N ILE A 341 11.43 18.03 -14.06
CA ILE A 341 12.71 18.29 -14.77
C ILE A 341 12.49 19.41 -15.81
N ASP A 342 11.42 19.29 -16.56
CA ASP A 342 10.95 20.28 -17.53
C ASP A 342 9.44 20.54 -17.32
N PRO A 343 9.04 21.70 -16.80
CA PRO A 343 7.63 22.05 -16.61
C PRO A 343 6.82 22.07 -17.92
N ALA A 344 7.47 22.28 -19.07
CA ALA A 344 6.81 22.26 -20.39
C ALA A 344 6.63 20.83 -20.92
N ASN A 345 7.36 19.87 -20.36
CA ASN A 345 7.27 18.45 -20.70
C ASN A 345 7.29 17.58 -19.43
N PRO A 346 6.16 17.45 -18.71
CA PRO A 346 6.09 16.66 -17.47
C PRO A 346 6.53 15.20 -17.61
N SER A 347 6.42 14.62 -18.81
CA SER A 347 6.90 13.25 -19.08
C SER A 347 8.42 13.10 -19.06
N ALA A 348 9.19 14.19 -18.99
CA ALA A 348 10.64 14.14 -18.76
C ALA A 348 10.99 13.67 -17.33
N GLY A 349 10.02 13.57 -16.42
CA GLY A 349 10.18 13.11 -15.06
C GLY A 349 10.32 14.23 -14.03
N TRP A 350 10.72 13.83 -12.83
CA TRP A 350 10.83 14.70 -11.66
C TRP A 350 12.28 14.89 -11.26
N LYS A 351 12.53 15.94 -10.49
CA LYS A 351 13.81 16.22 -9.86
C LYS A 351 13.63 16.65 -8.42
N ILE A 352 14.66 16.46 -7.64
CA ILE A 352 14.83 17.07 -6.32
C ILE A 352 15.91 18.13 -6.38
N SER A 353 15.66 19.30 -5.77
CA SER A 353 16.67 20.33 -5.55
C SER A 353 17.05 20.34 -4.08
N LEU A 354 18.34 20.13 -3.81
CA LEU A 354 18.97 20.28 -2.51
C LEU A 354 19.63 21.66 -2.46
N ALA A 355 18.88 22.70 -2.09
CA ALA A 355 19.25 24.10 -2.23
C ALA A 355 20.18 24.63 -1.14
N ALA A 356 20.23 23.95 0.01
CA ALA A 356 21.03 24.37 1.16
C ALA A 356 22.07 23.32 1.54
N LYS A 357 23.20 23.77 2.09
CA LYS A 357 24.17 22.86 2.71
C LYS A 357 23.48 22.03 3.80
N THR A 358 23.77 20.75 3.85
CA THR A 358 23.12 19.74 4.70
C THR A 358 21.63 19.43 4.38
N ALA A 359 21.05 20.02 3.33
CA ALA A 359 19.76 19.55 2.81
C ALA A 359 19.91 18.10 2.33
N TRP A 360 18.93 17.26 2.63
CA TRP A 360 19.01 15.82 2.39
C TRP A 360 17.70 15.22 1.95
N THR A 361 17.82 14.08 1.26
CA THR A 361 16.70 13.17 0.97
C THR A 361 17.10 11.75 1.34
N ARG A 362 16.13 10.94 1.84
CA ARG A 362 16.33 9.56 2.29
C ARG A 362 15.41 8.59 1.54
N PHE A 363 15.96 7.41 1.26
CA PHE A 363 15.29 6.27 0.67
C PHE A 363 15.49 5.07 1.58
N ASP A 364 14.43 4.62 2.20
CA ASP A 364 14.45 3.41 3.04
C ASP A 364 14.54 2.16 2.15
N ASN A 365 15.12 1.08 2.68
CA ASN A 365 15.16 -0.25 2.05
C ASN A 365 15.80 -0.28 0.66
N VAL A 366 17.03 0.18 0.54
CA VAL A 366 17.85 -0.04 -0.66
C VAL A 366 18.67 -1.30 -0.49
N ASP A 367 18.45 -2.30 -1.35
CA ASP A 367 19.19 -3.57 -1.33
C ASP A 367 20.50 -3.47 -2.14
N PHE A 368 21.60 -3.55 -1.43
CA PHE A 368 22.96 -3.55 -1.98
C PHE A 368 23.47 -4.96 -2.32
N GLY A 369 22.61 -5.99 -2.20
CA GLY A 369 22.97 -7.37 -2.49
C GLY A 369 24.15 -7.86 -1.65
N ALA A 370 25.18 -8.38 -2.30
CA ALA A 370 26.38 -8.87 -1.62
C ALA A 370 27.38 -7.77 -1.21
N GLY A 371 27.07 -6.48 -1.38
CA GLY A 371 27.96 -5.36 -1.02
C GLY A 371 29.21 -5.26 -1.90
N ARG A 372 29.15 -5.72 -3.14
CA ARG A 372 30.31 -5.74 -4.06
C ARG A 372 30.35 -4.58 -5.05
N LEU A 373 29.45 -3.62 -4.89
CA LEU A 373 29.31 -2.47 -5.77
C LEU A 373 30.50 -1.51 -5.57
N LYS A 374 31.03 -0.97 -6.66
CA LYS A 374 32.28 -0.20 -6.68
C LYS A 374 32.12 1.24 -7.17
N SER A 375 31.03 1.54 -7.82
CA SER A 375 30.73 2.88 -8.33
C SER A 375 29.32 3.30 -8.03
N ILE A 376 29.13 4.61 -7.95
CA ILE A 376 27.83 5.26 -7.82
C ILE A 376 27.66 6.17 -9.02
N LYS A 377 26.50 6.14 -9.64
CA LYS A 377 26.09 7.06 -10.70
C LYS A 377 24.95 7.92 -10.23
N ALA A 378 24.90 9.15 -10.70
CA ALA A 378 23.76 10.05 -10.53
C ALA A 378 23.53 10.89 -11.78
N ARG A 379 22.27 11.11 -12.13
CA ARG A 379 21.92 12.14 -13.10
C ARG A 379 21.66 13.43 -12.37
N SER A 380 22.47 14.46 -12.66
CA SER A 380 22.50 15.68 -11.87
C SER A 380 22.80 16.92 -12.71
N ILE A 381 22.49 18.08 -12.13
CA ILE A 381 22.80 19.41 -12.65
C ILE A 381 23.03 20.39 -11.49
N SER A 382 23.93 21.36 -11.70
CA SER A 382 24.09 22.54 -10.84
C SER A 382 24.65 23.70 -11.65
N THR A 383 24.05 24.86 -11.57
CA THR A 383 24.52 26.06 -12.31
C THR A 383 25.84 26.57 -11.78
N GLU A 384 26.10 26.44 -10.49
CA GLU A 384 27.28 26.94 -9.80
C GLU A 384 28.30 25.85 -9.46
N GLY A 385 27.92 24.60 -9.70
CA GLY A 385 28.65 23.43 -9.21
C GLY A 385 28.29 23.11 -7.77
N GLY A 386 28.74 21.93 -7.30
CA GLY A 386 28.41 21.51 -5.95
C GLY A 386 28.94 20.11 -5.61
N ALA A 387 28.54 19.61 -4.46
CA ALA A 387 28.90 18.28 -4.00
C ALA A 387 27.72 17.60 -3.30
N VAL A 388 27.59 16.29 -3.54
CA VAL A 388 26.60 15.43 -2.85
C VAL A 388 27.34 14.26 -2.20
N GLU A 389 27.11 14.05 -0.92
CA GLU A 389 27.53 12.85 -0.20
C GLU A 389 26.41 11.84 -0.16
N ILE A 390 26.76 10.57 -0.37
CA ILE A 390 25.88 9.43 -0.19
C ILE A 390 26.26 8.73 1.10
N ARG A 391 25.28 8.64 2.00
CA ARG A 391 25.41 8.04 3.33
C ARG A 391 24.42 6.89 3.51
N LEU A 392 24.70 6.01 4.46
CA LEU A 392 23.81 4.89 4.77
C LEU A 392 23.26 4.99 6.19
N ASP A 393 22.04 4.54 6.35
CA ASP A 393 21.27 4.28 7.57
C ASP A 393 20.90 5.54 8.39
N LYS A 394 21.79 6.52 8.52
CA LYS A 394 21.57 7.74 9.29
C LYS A 394 22.41 8.92 8.80
N MET A 395 22.01 10.13 9.19
CA MET A 395 22.66 11.37 8.76
C MET A 395 24.16 11.46 9.11
N ASP A 396 24.57 10.86 10.21
CA ASP A 396 25.96 10.72 10.64
C ASP A 396 26.57 9.34 10.30
N GLY A 397 25.85 8.57 9.46
CA GLY A 397 26.26 7.24 9.02
C GLY A 397 27.46 7.26 8.06
N PRO A 398 27.94 6.08 7.66
CA PRO A 398 29.11 5.96 6.81
C PRO A 398 28.88 6.62 5.44
N VAL A 399 29.84 7.45 5.01
CA VAL A 399 29.86 8.01 3.66
C VAL A 399 30.39 6.94 2.70
N VAL A 400 29.53 6.46 1.80
CA VAL A 400 29.86 5.43 0.80
C VAL A 400 30.23 5.99 -0.56
N GLY A 401 30.05 7.30 -0.76
CA GLY A 401 30.50 8.00 -1.97
C GLY A 401 30.28 9.49 -1.90
N ARG A 402 30.97 10.22 -2.78
CA ARG A 402 30.84 11.67 -2.91
C ARG A 402 30.93 12.06 -4.38
N PHE A 403 29.93 12.76 -4.86
CA PHE A 403 29.94 13.39 -6.18
C PHE A 403 30.45 14.81 -6.11
N THR A 404 31.24 15.19 -7.12
CA THR A 404 31.53 16.59 -7.45
C THR A 404 30.78 16.92 -8.73
N ILE A 405 29.92 17.94 -8.68
CA ILE A 405 29.10 18.37 -9.79
C ILE A 405 29.71 19.67 -10.33
N ASN A 406 30.21 19.61 -11.58
CA ASN A 406 30.74 20.80 -12.22
C ASN A 406 29.65 21.77 -12.63
N PRO A 407 29.91 23.10 -12.62
CA PRO A 407 28.96 24.09 -13.12
C PRO A 407 28.45 23.78 -14.52
N GLY A 408 27.16 23.97 -14.75
CA GLY A 408 26.56 23.76 -16.07
C GLY A 408 25.05 23.90 -16.08
N SER A 409 24.48 23.98 -17.29
CA SER A 409 23.03 24.12 -17.54
C SER A 409 22.42 22.90 -18.23
N ILE A 410 23.16 21.79 -18.30
CA ILE A 410 22.72 20.57 -18.97
C ILE A 410 22.83 19.40 -17.99
N TRP A 411 21.78 18.59 -17.92
CA TRP A 411 21.76 17.35 -17.14
C TRP A 411 22.87 16.39 -17.60
N LYS A 412 23.62 15.86 -16.65
CA LYS A 412 24.70 14.91 -16.90
C LYS A 412 24.59 13.71 -15.96
N VAL A 413 24.98 12.55 -16.48
CA VAL A 413 25.29 11.41 -15.64
C VAL A 413 26.75 11.54 -15.17
N ILE A 414 26.93 11.57 -13.88
CA ILE A 414 28.21 11.65 -13.21
C ILE A 414 28.47 10.37 -12.44
N SER A 415 29.74 10.05 -12.18
CA SER A 415 30.13 8.85 -11.44
C SER A 415 31.06 9.21 -10.29
N ALA A 416 30.99 8.43 -9.22
CA ALA A 416 31.91 8.47 -8.09
C ALA A 416 32.33 7.05 -7.70
N THR A 417 33.49 6.89 -7.10
CA THR A 417 33.89 5.61 -6.51
C THR A 417 33.07 5.34 -5.27
N ALA A 418 32.49 4.13 -5.20
CA ALA A 418 31.83 3.64 -3.99
C ALA A 418 32.86 3.05 -3.02
N THR A 419 32.77 3.35 -1.76
CA THR A 419 33.66 2.87 -0.71
C THR A 419 32.93 2.10 0.35
N LYS A 420 33.35 0.83 0.61
CA LYS A 420 32.87 0.00 1.71
C LYS A 420 31.34 -0.11 1.79
N ILE A 421 30.68 -0.40 0.68
CA ILE A 421 29.25 -0.68 0.68
C ILE A 421 29.01 -2.00 1.44
N PRO A 422 28.21 -2.01 2.49
CA PRO A 422 27.85 -3.24 3.18
C PRO A 422 26.90 -4.10 2.32
N ALA A 423 26.79 -5.37 2.67
CA ALA A 423 25.82 -6.28 2.04
C ALA A 423 24.45 -6.10 2.70
N GLY A 424 23.38 -6.38 1.93
CA GLY A 424 22.00 -6.37 2.41
C GLY A 424 21.29 -5.05 2.21
N VAL A 425 20.20 -4.86 2.94
CA VAL A 425 19.30 -3.72 2.82
C VAL A 425 19.69 -2.62 3.80
N HIS A 426 19.82 -1.40 3.29
CA HIS A 426 20.20 -0.20 4.06
C HIS A 426 19.39 1.01 3.60
N ASP A 427 19.25 2.01 4.46
CA ASP A 427 18.68 3.30 4.07
C ASP A 427 19.74 4.13 3.35
N LEU A 428 19.38 4.71 2.20
CA LEU A 428 20.22 5.59 1.41
C LEU A 428 19.90 7.04 1.70
N ILE A 429 20.89 7.87 1.99
CA ILE A 429 20.72 9.30 2.23
C ILE A 429 21.64 10.09 1.30
N ALA A 430 21.05 10.95 0.47
CA ALA A 430 21.79 11.90 -0.34
C ALA A 430 21.78 13.28 0.33
N VAL A 431 22.97 13.83 0.59
CA VAL A 431 23.16 15.06 1.36
C VAL A 431 23.90 16.08 0.52
N ASN A 432 23.39 17.30 0.39
CA ASN A 432 24.17 18.41 -0.18
C ASN A 432 25.37 18.74 0.74
N ALA A 433 26.57 18.46 0.27
CA ALA A 433 27.80 18.71 0.99
C ALA A 433 28.51 20.00 0.57
N GLY A 434 27.95 20.73 -0.41
CA GLY A 434 28.40 22.02 -0.89
C GLY A 434 27.59 23.20 -0.39
N ASP A 435 27.97 24.40 -0.78
CA ASP A 435 27.27 25.62 -0.42
C ASP A 435 26.27 26.09 -1.50
N SER A 436 26.36 25.50 -2.71
CA SER A 436 25.48 25.79 -3.85
C SER A 436 24.39 24.74 -4.00
N ALA A 437 23.26 25.11 -4.63
CA ALA A 437 22.17 24.22 -4.95
C ALA A 437 22.58 23.14 -5.95
N VAL A 438 22.18 21.90 -5.70
CA VAL A 438 22.33 20.78 -6.60
C VAL A 438 20.98 20.13 -6.89
N GLU A 439 20.76 19.72 -8.13
CA GLU A 439 19.57 19.03 -8.54
C GLU A 439 19.91 17.59 -8.96
N LEU A 440 19.06 16.65 -8.55
CA LEU A 440 19.19 15.23 -8.82
C LEU A 440 17.90 14.69 -9.44
N ASP A 441 18.05 13.74 -10.37
CA ASP A 441 16.97 12.98 -10.98
C ASP A 441 16.95 11.54 -10.43
N TRP A 442 18.04 10.80 -10.57
CA TRP A 442 18.18 9.45 -10.03
C TRP A 442 19.60 9.14 -9.56
N ILE A 443 19.73 8.09 -8.75
CA ILE A 443 21.01 7.52 -8.28
C ILE A 443 20.97 6.02 -8.55
N SER A 444 22.11 5.42 -8.93
CA SER A 444 22.29 3.96 -9.06
C SER A 444 23.70 3.54 -8.65
N PHE A 445 23.89 2.25 -8.40
CA PHE A 445 25.18 1.67 -8.00
C PHE A 445 25.59 0.54 -8.95
N GLU A 446 26.90 0.37 -9.15
CA GLU A 446 27.48 -0.68 -10.00
C GLU A 446 28.66 -1.38 -9.35
#